data_3eb98361279c32ef9439e22cf10f57eb
#
_entry.id   3eb98361279c32ef9439e22cf10f57eb
#
_cell.length_a   1.000
_cell.length_b   1.000
_cell.length_c   1.000
_cell.angle_alpha   90.00
_cell.angle_beta   90.00
_cell.angle_gamma   90.00
#
_symmetry.space_group_name_H-M   'P 1'
#
loop_
_entity.id
_entity.type
_entity.pdbx_description
1 polymer ?
#
loop_
_entity_poly.entity_id
_entity_poly.type
_entity_poly.pdbx_seq_one_letter_code
_entity_poly.pdbx_strand_id
1 'polypeptide(L)'
;VRATEVKELKAKGKRPMLTGTRWCLLKRPANLSENQEVKLRELLSCNLKTVRAYLLKEDLQFFWQYVSPAWAGKFLDAWCKRTMRSRIKPMKKVAKMLRTHRELLLNWFHAKRWGVSLGAVEGLNNKARVTTKRAYGFRTYDLLELALYQTLGDLPEPKSTHEFC
;
A
#
# COMPACT_ATOMS: atom_id res chain seq x y z
N VAL A 1 -10.18 -5.79 -12.82
CA VAL A 1 -10.59 -4.94 -13.96
C VAL A 1 -10.03 -5.49 -15.27
N ARG A 2 -8.68 -5.49 -15.46
CA ARG A 2 -8.07 -5.93 -16.73
C ARG A 2 -8.49 -7.32 -17.18
N ALA A 3 -8.39 -8.32 -16.31
CA ALA A 3 -8.72 -9.71 -16.68
C ALA A 3 -10.19 -9.87 -17.10
N THR A 4 -11.09 -9.18 -16.44
CA THR A 4 -12.51 -9.18 -16.75
C THR A 4 -12.77 -8.51 -18.11
N GLU A 5 -12.16 -7.35 -18.35
CA GLU A 5 -12.32 -6.61 -19.60
C GLU A 5 -11.72 -7.37 -20.79
N VAL A 6 -10.60 -8.07 -20.62
CA VAL A 6 -10.03 -8.96 -21.65
C VAL A 6 -11.00 -10.06 -22.04
N LYS A 7 -11.67 -10.67 -21.05
CA LYS A 7 -12.70 -11.71 -21.32
C LYS A 7 -13.90 -11.12 -22.09
N GLU A 8 -14.37 -9.93 -21.65
CA GLU A 8 -15.48 -9.23 -22.32
C GLU A 8 -15.14 -8.86 -23.78
N LEU A 9 -13.91 -8.39 -24.04
CA LEU A 9 -13.46 -8.02 -25.38
C LEU A 9 -13.30 -9.24 -26.28
N LYS A 10 -12.75 -10.35 -25.77
CA LYS A 10 -12.66 -11.62 -26.51
C LYS A 10 -14.02 -12.16 -26.88
N ALA A 11 -14.97 -12.14 -25.94
CA ALA A 11 -16.35 -12.58 -26.20
C ALA A 11 -17.06 -11.75 -27.28
N LYS A 12 -16.64 -10.49 -27.48
CA LYS A 12 -17.14 -9.59 -28.52
C LYS A 12 -16.37 -9.66 -29.85
N GLY A 13 -15.46 -10.63 -30.01
CA GLY A 13 -14.65 -10.79 -31.23
C GLY A 13 -13.61 -9.67 -31.46
N LYS A 14 -13.40 -8.76 -30.48
CA LYS A 14 -12.43 -7.69 -30.61
C LYS A 14 -11.04 -8.17 -30.22
N ARG A 15 -10.01 -7.79 -31.01
CA ARG A 15 -8.61 -8.06 -30.64
C ARG A 15 -8.35 -7.52 -29.23
N PRO A 16 -7.85 -8.33 -28.30
CA PRO A 16 -7.63 -7.87 -26.93
C PRO A 16 -6.38 -6.99 -26.87
N MET A 17 -6.55 -5.68 -27.06
CA MET A 17 -5.48 -4.67 -26.94
C MET A 17 -4.80 -4.72 -25.57
N LEU A 18 -5.45 -5.30 -24.57
CA LEU A 18 -4.94 -5.48 -23.21
C LEU A 18 -4.03 -6.71 -23.03
N THR A 19 -3.79 -7.49 -24.09
CA THR A 19 -2.89 -8.67 -23.99
C THR A 19 -1.44 -8.20 -23.81
N GLY A 20 -0.73 -8.79 -22.84
CA GLY A 20 0.67 -8.43 -22.55
C GLY A 20 0.87 -7.06 -21.88
N THR A 21 -0.21 -6.34 -21.49
CA THR A 21 -0.11 -4.98 -20.92
C THR A 21 -0.02 -4.96 -19.39
N ARG A 22 0.05 -6.11 -18.73
CA ARG A 22 0.07 -6.18 -17.26
C ARG A 22 1.17 -5.32 -16.66
N TRP A 23 2.36 -5.45 -17.15
CA TRP A 23 3.55 -4.75 -16.63
C TRP A 23 3.58 -3.27 -16.98
N CYS A 24 3.02 -2.88 -18.14
CA CYS A 24 2.84 -1.48 -18.49
C CYS A 24 1.95 -0.73 -17.48
N LEU A 25 0.95 -1.42 -16.90
CA LEU A 25 0.00 -0.84 -15.97
C LEU A 25 0.42 -0.95 -14.50
N LEU A 26 1.39 -1.81 -14.16
CA LEU A 26 1.81 -2.05 -12.77
C LEU A 26 3.14 -1.37 -12.43
N LYS A 27 4.06 -1.29 -13.38
CA LYS A 27 5.34 -0.61 -13.17
C LYS A 27 5.14 0.89 -13.03
N ARG A 28 6.08 1.54 -12.34
CA ARG A 28 6.17 3.01 -12.34
C ARG A 28 6.60 3.49 -13.73
N PRO A 29 6.14 4.64 -14.20
CA PRO A 29 6.53 5.18 -15.52
C PRO A 29 8.04 5.18 -15.76
N ALA A 30 8.84 5.58 -14.76
CA ALA A 30 10.30 5.59 -14.84
C ALA A 30 10.97 4.21 -15.01
N ASN A 31 10.24 3.11 -14.78
CA ASN A 31 10.74 1.73 -14.86
C ASN A 31 10.18 0.98 -16.10
N LEU A 32 9.53 1.69 -17.01
CA LEU A 32 9.04 1.11 -18.26
C LEU A 32 10.18 1.00 -19.27
N SER A 33 10.18 -0.06 -20.08
CA SER A 33 11.00 -0.10 -21.29
C SER A 33 10.34 0.71 -22.40
N GLU A 34 11.10 1.16 -23.39
CA GLU A 34 10.60 1.93 -24.55
C GLU A 34 9.37 1.29 -25.19
N ASN A 35 9.43 -0.02 -25.46
CA ASN A 35 8.29 -0.76 -26.01
C ASN A 35 7.07 -0.78 -25.10
N GLN A 36 7.28 -0.78 -23.77
CA GLN A 36 6.18 -0.72 -22.79
C GLN A 36 5.59 0.68 -22.72
N GLU A 37 6.41 1.70 -22.88
CA GLU A 37 5.96 3.09 -22.88
C GLU A 37 5.10 3.39 -24.11
N VAL A 38 5.55 3.01 -25.30
CA VAL A 38 4.77 3.15 -26.54
C VAL A 38 3.42 2.45 -26.40
N LYS A 39 3.43 1.21 -25.91
CA LYS A 39 2.21 0.43 -25.70
C LYS A 39 1.28 1.05 -24.65
N LEU A 40 1.81 1.63 -23.59
CA LEU A 40 1.01 2.37 -22.61
C LEU A 40 0.37 3.62 -23.22
N ARG A 41 1.12 4.37 -24.03
CA ARG A 41 0.62 5.55 -24.72
C ARG A 41 -0.53 5.22 -25.66
N GLU A 42 -0.40 4.14 -26.43
CA GLU A 42 -1.50 3.63 -27.27
C GLU A 42 -2.74 3.25 -26.45
N LEU A 43 -2.53 2.58 -25.28
CA LEU A 43 -3.64 2.22 -24.41
C LEU A 43 -4.35 3.43 -23.81
N LEU A 44 -3.62 4.49 -23.47
CA LEU A 44 -4.18 5.70 -22.87
C LEU A 44 -5.12 6.43 -23.83
N SER A 45 -4.98 6.25 -25.15
CA SER A 45 -5.91 6.78 -26.14
C SER A 45 -7.24 6.03 -26.19
N CYS A 46 -7.30 4.82 -25.57
CA CYS A 46 -8.47 3.96 -25.60
C CYS A 46 -9.38 4.22 -24.39
N ASN A 47 -10.69 4.35 -24.63
CA ASN A 47 -11.67 4.51 -23.53
C ASN A 47 -12.04 3.15 -22.90
N LEU A 48 -11.05 2.50 -22.28
CA LEU A 48 -11.22 1.22 -21.58
C LEU A 48 -11.43 1.41 -20.08
N LYS A 49 -12.22 0.54 -19.45
CA LYS A 49 -12.40 0.52 -17.98
C LYS A 49 -11.05 0.33 -17.26
N THR A 50 -10.15 -0.48 -17.84
CA THR A 50 -8.80 -0.74 -17.33
C THR A 50 -7.95 0.53 -17.36
N VAL A 51 -7.99 1.31 -18.44
CA VAL A 51 -7.28 2.58 -18.57
C VAL A 51 -7.79 3.59 -17.54
N ARG A 52 -9.10 3.72 -17.39
CA ARG A 52 -9.70 4.60 -16.37
C ARG A 52 -9.32 4.17 -14.95
N ALA A 53 -9.25 2.86 -14.67
CA ALA A 53 -8.79 2.36 -13.38
C ALA A 53 -7.30 2.65 -13.15
N TYR A 54 -6.48 2.55 -14.20
CA TYR A 54 -5.07 2.92 -14.16
C TYR A 54 -4.89 4.41 -13.84
N LEU A 55 -5.59 5.29 -14.53
CA LEU A 55 -5.54 6.73 -14.27
C LEU A 55 -5.98 7.08 -12.84
N LEU A 56 -7.03 6.44 -12.33
CA LEU A 56 -7.43 6.62 -10.93
C LEU A 56 -6.35 6.14 -9.95
N LYS A 57 -5.62 5.07 -10.26
CA LYS A 57 -4.50 4.57 -9.45
C LYS A 57 -3.33 5.58 -9.46
N GLU A 58 -2.95 6.07 -10.65
CA GLU A 58 -1.87 7.06 -10.78
C GLU A 58 -2.22 8.36 -10.05
N ASP A 59 -3.45 8.83 -10.19
CA ASP A 59 -3.94 10.02 -9.52
C ASP A 59 -3.88 9.88 -7.97
N LEU A 60 -4.14 8.69 -7.42
CA LEU A 60 -4.01 8.44 -5.98
C LEU A 60 -2.57 8.59 -5.48
N GLN A 61 -1.55 8.43 -6.33
CA GLN A 61 -0.16 8.62 -5.91
C GLN A 61 0.12 10.05 -5.42
N PHE A 62 -0.57 11.05 -5.94
CA PHE A 62 -0.45 12.43 -5.50
C PHE A 62 -0.86 12.63 -4.04
N PHE A 63 -1.68 11.74 -3.47
CA PHE A 63 -2.02 11.76 -2.04
C PHE A 63 -0.77 11.81 -1.15
N TRP A 64 0.26 11.05 -1.48
CA TRP A 64 1.48 10.94 -0.68
C TRP A 64 2.44 12.14 -0.81
N GLN A 65 2.18 13.03 -1.77
CA GLN A 65 2.99 14.22 -2.01
C GLN A 65 2.59 15.39 -1.10
N TYR A 66 1.39 15.34 -0.51
CA TYR A 66 0.95 16.37 0.42
C TYR A 66 1.82 16.38 1.68
N VAL A 67 1.99 17.58 2.26
CA VAL A 67 2.65 17.77 3.54
C VAL A 67 1.61 17.91 4.66
N SER A 68 0.51 18.60 4.38
CA SER A 68 -0.56 18.86 5.34
C SER A 68 -1.58 17.73 5.36
N PRO A 69 -1.88 17.14 6.54
CA PRO A 69 -2.95 16.13 6.68
C PRO A 69 -4.32 16.65 6.23
N ALA A 70 -4.60 17.93 6.47
CA ALA A 70 -5.88 18.55 6.09
C ALA A 70 -6.08 18.58 4.57
N TRP A 71 -5.05 18.96 3.81
CA TRP A 71 -5.09 18.97 2.36
C TRP A 71 -5.09 17.56 1.77
N ALA A 72 -4.30 16.65 2.35
CA ALA A 72 -4.32 15.23 1.98
C ALA A 72 -5.72 14.63 2.19
N GLY A 73 -6.37 14.94 3.31
CA GLY A 73 -7.74 14.50 3.59
C GLY A 73 -8.76 15.02 2.56
N LYS A 74 -8.72 16.31 2.23
CA LYS A 74 -9.56 16.89 1.16
C LYS A 74 -9.34 16.21 -0.19
N PHE A 75 -8.09 15.96 -0.56
CA PHE A 75 -7.76 15.25 -1.79
C PHE A 75 -8.33 13.83 -1.77
N LEU A 76 -8.13 13.08 -0.69
CA LEU A 76 -8.62 11.71 -0.53
C LEU A 76 -10.15 11.65 -0.65
N ASP A 77 -10.86 12.57 -0.02
CA ASP A 77 -12.31 12.64 -0.06
C ASP A 77 -12.81 12.94 -1.49
N ALA A 78 -12.17 13.87 -2.19
CA ALA A 78 -12.47 14.19 -3.58
C ALA A 78 -12.18 13.01 -4.52
N TRP A 79 -11.04 12.34 -4.33
CA TRP A 79 -10.67 11.15 -5.09
C TRP A 79 -11.67 10.01 -4.87
N CYS A 80 -12.03 9.75 -3.62
CA CYS A 80 -13.03 8.73 -3.27
C CYS A 80 -14.39 9.05 -3.90
N LYS A 81 -14.85 10.31 -3.86
CA LYS A 81 -16.11 10.76 -4.47
C LYS A 81 -16.11 10.51 -5.99
N ARG A 82 -15.02 10.85 -6.68
CA ARG A 82 -14.82 10.64 -8.12
C ARG A 82 -14.78 9.15 -8.45
N THR A 83 -14.04 8.36 -7.67
CA THR A 83 -13.90 6.91 -7.87
C THR A 83 -15.22 6.18 -7.67
N MET A 84 -16.06 6.59 -6.73
CA MET A 84 -17.41 6.02 -6.54
C MET A 84 -18.31 6.24 -7.75
N ARG A 85 -18.10 7.30 -8.53
CA ARG A 85 -18.84 7.60 -9.77
C ARG A 85 -18.28 6.87 -11.01
N SER A 86 -17.10 6.26 -10.93
CA SER A 86 -16.40 5.64 -12.07
C SER A 86 -17.12 4.46 -12.72
N ARG A 87 -18.13 3.87 -12.07
CA ARG A 87 -18.82 2.63 -12.47
C ARG A 87 -17.90 1.39 -12.54
N ILE A 88 -16.70 1.45 -11.94
CA ILE A 88 -15.73 0.35 -11.89
C ILE A 88 -15.85 -0.34 -10.54
N LYS A 89 -16.55 -1.48 -10.47
CA LYS A 89 -16.83 -2.19 -9.19
C LYS A 89 -15.60 -2.41 -8.29
N PRO A 90 -14.44 -2.92 -8.79
CA PRO A 90 -13.25 -3.08 -7.96
C PRO A 90 -12.71 -1.76 -7.40
N MET A 91 -12.73 -0.68 -8.18
CA MET A 91 -12.26 0.64 -7.71
C MET A 91 -13.19 1.23 -6.65
N LYS A 92 -14.50 0.99 -6.75
CA LYS A 92 -15.45 1.36 -5.69
C LYS A 92 -15.15 0.65 -4.38
N LYS A 93 -14.75 -0.65 -4.40
CA LYS A 93 -14.34 -1.38 -3.20
C LYS A 93 -13.11 -0.72 -2.55
N VAL A 94 -12.11 -0.35 -3.36
CA VAL A 94 -10.92 0.38 -2.89
C VAL A 94 -11.32 1.72 -2.26
N ALA A 95 -12.16 2.52 -2.93
CA ALA A 95 -12.59 3.81 -2.39
C ALA A 95 -13.35 3.67 -1.07
N LYS A 96 -14.20 2.64 -0.91
CA LYS A 96 -14.87 2.35 0.35
C LYS A 96 -13.86 2.01 1.46
N MET A 97 -12.90 1.10 1.18
CA MET A 97 -11.85 0.72 2.11
C MET A 97 -11.02 1.95 2.55
N LEU A 98 -10.59 2.79 1.62
CA LEU A 98 -9.82 3.99 1.95
C LEU A 98 -10.63 4.99 2.81
N ARG A 99 -11.94 5.11 2.59
CA ARG A 99 -12.81 5.92 3.44
C ARG A 99 -12.91 5.37 4.86
N THR A 100 -13.07 4.04 5.00
CA THR A 100 -13.13 3.40 6.33
C THR A 100 -11.84 3.62 7.12
N HIS A 101 -10.68 3.60 6.44
CA HIS A 101 -9.37 3.77 7.07
C HIS A 101 -8.79 5.18 6.90
N ARG A 102 -9.63 6.18 6.64
CA ARG A 102 -9.23 7.56 6.36
C ARG A 102 -8.29 8.13 7.42
N GLU A 103 -8.66 8.04 8.68
CA GLU A 103 -7.87 8.58 9.79
C GLU A 103 -6.52 7.85 9.92
N LEU A 104 -6.50 6.53 9.76
CA LEU A 104 -5.26 5.76 9.77
C LEU A 104 -4.30 6.18 8.64
N LEU A 105 -4.84 6.49 7.46
CA LEU A 105 -4.05 6.99 6.34
C LEU A 105 -3.50 8.39 6.62
N LEU A 106 -4.26 9.25 7.28
CA LEU A 106 -3.84 10.60 7.65
C LEU A 106 -2.77 10.59 8.76
N ASN A 107 -2.75 9.58 9.62
CA ASN A 107 -1.71 9.39 10.62
C ASN A 107 -0.29 9.29 10.01
N TRP A 108 -0.17 8.84 8.76
CA TRP A 108 1.09 8.88 8.02
C TRP A 108 1.73 10.27 8.00
N PHE A 109 0.93 11.32 7.76
CA PHE A 109 1.42 12.69 7.69
C PHE A 109 1.85 13.22 9.06
N HIS A 110 1.17 12.79 10.14
CA HIS A 110 1.58 13.08 11.50
C HIS A 110 2.89 12.37 11.84
N ALA A 111 2.99 11.07 11.57
CA ALA A 111 4.21 10.29 11.80
C ALA A 111 5.41 10.84 11.02
N LYS A 112 5.21 11.26 9.77
CA LYS A 112 6.25 11.89 8.94
C LYS A 112 6.77 13.19 9.56
N ARG A 113 5.91 14.01 10.17
CA ARG A 113 6.33 15.23 10.90
C ARG A 113 7.22 14.92 12.11
N TRP A 114 7.02 13.76 12.73
CA TRP A 114 7.79 13.33 13.91
C TRP A 114 9.03 12.52 13.53
N GLY A 115 9.42 12.51 12.26
CA GLY A 115 10.62 11.82 11.79
C GLY A 115 10.51 10.29 11.78
N VAL A 116 9.34 9.73 12.02
CA VAL A 116 9.13 8.27 11.94
C VAL A 116 9.23 7.83 10.48
N SER A 117 10.30 7.12 10.16
CA SER A 117 10.52 6.56 8.83
C SER A 117 9.97 5.15 8.71
N LEU A 118 9.62 4.74 7.48
CA LEU A 118 9.27 3.35 7.20
C LEU A 118 10.38 2.38 7.58
N GLY A 119 11.65 2.79 7.43
CA GLY A 119 12.80 1.98 7.83
C GLY A 119 12.84 1.71 9.33
N ALA A 120 12.47 2.68 10.18
CA ALA A 120 12.38 2.47 11.62
C ALA A 120 11.28 1.43 11.97
N VAL A 121 10.11 1.54 11.34
CA VAL A 121 9.01 0.57 11.54
C VAL A 121 9.41 -0.81 11.03
N GLU A 122 10.08 -0.89 9.89
CA GLU A 122 10.58 -2.16 9.33
C GLU A 122 11.64 -2.79 10.23
N GLY A 123 12.55 -1.97 10.76
CA GLY A 123 13.57 -2.40 11.73
C GLY A 123 12.93 -2.98 13.00
N LEU A 124 11.94 -2.32 13.58
CA LEU A 124 11.17 -2.81 14.73
C LEU A 124 10.44 -4.12 14.41
N ASN A 125 9.78 -4.20 13.29
CA ASN A 125 9.10 -5.42 12.85
C ASN A 125 10.07 -6.59 12.64
N ASN A 126 11.27 -6.32 12.13
CA ASN A 126 12.31 -7.34 11.99
C ASN A 126 12.83 -7.81 13.35
N LYS A 127 13.09 -6.91 14.30
CA LYS A 127 13.46 -7.27 15.67
C LYS A 127 12.40 -8.15 16.31
N ALA A 128 11.12 -7.74 16.23
CA ALA A 128 10.00 -8.52 16.76
C ALA A 128 9.94 -9.94 16.14
N ARG A 129 10.12 -10.03 14.83
CA ARG A 129 10.14 -11.33 14.13
C ARG A 129 11.30 -12.21 14.56
N VAL A 130 12.49 -11.64 14.73
CA VAL A 130 13.68 -12.37 15.19
C VAL A 130 13.46 -12.88 16.63
N THR A 131 12.95 -12.05 17.54
CA THR A 131 12.63 -12.42 18.91
C THR A 131 11.66 -13.60 18.94
N THR A 132 10.57 -13.53 18.17
CA THR A 132 9.58 -14.60 18.09
C THR A 132 10.18 -15.91 17.53
N LYS A 133 11.05 -15.81 16.51
CA LYS A 133 11.69 -17.00 15.90
C LYS A 133 12.74 -17.64 16.81
N ARG A 134 13.56 -16.85 17.51
CA ARG A 134 14.60 -17.35 18.41
C ARG A 134 14.03 -18.15 19.59
N ALA A 135 12.85 -17.78 20.06
CA ALA A 135 12.19 -18.46 21.16
C ALA A 135 11.43 -19.74 20.73
N TYR A 136 11.53 -20.18 19.46
CA TYR A 136 10.74 -21.29 18.92
C TYR A 136 9.23 -21.20 19.20
N GLY A 137 8.75 -19.98 19.42
CA GLY A 137 7.40 -19.66 19.86
C GLY A 137 7.32 -19.41 21.36
N PHE A 138 6.25 -18.74 21.76
CA PHE A 138 5.96 -18.45 23.17
C PHE A 138 4.75 -19.26 23.61
N ARG A 139 4.81 -19.79 24.84
CA ARG A 139 3.76 -20.63 25.39
C ARG A 139 2.48 -19.84 25.67
N THR A 140 2.61 -18.57 26.00
CA THR A 140 1.50 -17.66 26.27
C THR A 140 1.72 -16.31 25.57
N TYR A 141 0.63 -15.58 25.33
CA TYR A 141 0.69 -14.24 24.77
C TYR A 141 1.44 -13.25 25.68
N ASP A 142 1.24 -13.37 26.99
CA ASP A 142 1.88 -12.50 28.00
C ASP A 142 3.41 -12.63 27.97
N LEU A 143 3.92 -13.85 27.82
CA LEU A 143 5.36 -14.09 27.67
C LEU A 143 5.93 -13.49 26.37
N LEU A 144 5.16 -13.56 25.28
CA LEU A 144 5.54 -12.92 24.03
C LEU A 144 5.59 -11.39 24.18
N GLU A 145 4.57 -10.82 24.81
CA GLU A 145 4.47 -9.39 25.07
C GLU A 145 5.65 -8.91 25.92
N LEU A 146 5.94 -9.58 27.01
CA LEU A 146 7.08 -9.28 27.88
C LEU A 146 8.42 -9.33 27.14
N ALA A 147 8.65 -10.37 26.33
CA ALA A 147 9.85 -10.53 25.53
C ALA A 147 9.99 -9.42 24.45
N LEU A 148 8.88 -8.99 23.86
CA LEU A 148 8.87 -7.87 22.92
C LEU A 148 9.17 -6.54 23.61
N TYR A 149 8.58 -6.27 24.78
CA TYR A 149 8.90 -5.08 25.56
C TYR A 149 10.37 -5.04 25.95
N GLN A 150 10.94 -6.15 26.41
CA GLN A 150 12.35 -6.24 26.77
C GLN A 150 13.28 -6.03 25.58
N THR A 151 12.95 -6.60 24.41
CA THR A 151 13.79 -6.54 23.21
C THR A 151 13.68 -5.21 22.46
N LEU A 152 12.49 -4.59 22.47
CA LEU A 152 12.19 -3.37 21.69
C LEU A 152 12.21 -2.11 22.54
N GLY A 153 11.99 -2.24 23.86
CA GLY A 153 11.80 -1.13 24.80
C GLY A 153 13.09 -0.49 25.31
N ASP A 154 14.27 -1.03 24.94
CA ASP A 154 15.58 -0.55 25.43
C ASP A 154 15.60 -0.37 26.96
N LEU A 155 14.99 -1.34 27.64
CA LEU A 155 14.90 -1.36 29.10
C LEU A 155 16.30 -1.58 29.71
N PRO A 156 16.63 -0.92 30.81
CA PRO A 156 17.89 -1.16 31.51
C PRO A 156 17.98 -2.64 31.94
N GLU A 157 19.17 -3.19 31.81
CA GLU A 157 19.40 -4.58 32.28
C GLU A 157 19.04 -4.69 33.76
N PRO A 158 18.27 -5.71 34.16
CA PRO A 158 17.96 -5.93 35.55
C PRO A 158 19.30 -6.17 36.28
N LYS A 159 19.52 -5.41 37.36
CA LYS A 159 20.68 -5.67 38.22
C LYS A 159 20.60 -7.13 38.64
N SER A 160 21.54 -7.94 38.19
CA SER A 160 21.58 -9.36 38.59
C SER A 160 21.78 -9.41 40.09
N THR A 161 20.79 -9.92 40.80
CA THR A 161 20.83 -10.13 42.26
C THR A 161 21.47 -11.45 42.62
N HIS A 162 22.06 -12.18 41.67
CA HIS A 162 22.78 -13.40 41.93
C HIS A 162 24.25 -13.10 42.14
N GLU A 163 24.60 -12.65 43.32
CA GLU A 163 25.90 -12.93 43.88
C GLU A 163 25.86 -14.42 44.28
N PHE A 164 26.48 -15.25 43.46
CA PHE A 164 26.79 -16.60 43.86
C PHE A 164 27.88 -16.54 44.93
N CYS A 165 27.53 -16.79 46.19
CA CYS A 165 28.48 -17.14 47.24
C CYS A 165 29.14 -18.47 46.94
#